data_e35cf5e73e5d4ccc96c0cdb63778e08e
#
_entry.id   e35cf5e73e5d4ccc96c0cdb63778e08e
#
_cell.length_a   1.000
_cell.length_b   1.000
_cell.length_c   1.000
_cell.angle_alpha   90.00
_cell.angle_beta   90.00
_cell.angle_gamma   90.00
#
_symmetry.space_group_name_H-M   'P 1'
#
loop_
_entity.id
_entity.type
_entity.pdbx_description
1 polymer ?
#
loop_
_entity_poly.entity_id
_entity_poly.type
_entity_poly.pdbx_seq_one_letter_code
_entity_poly.pdbx_strand_id
1 'polypeptide(L)'
;MKASIATAHELLGGFDDAAMMATWRMMAGGNEIMAMPRATFARMIMLNHWYHHRGQLLVYLRMHDVPLPSVYGPTADENPFAP
;
A
#
# COMPACT_ATOMS: atom_id res chain seq x y z
N MET A 1 -11.24 2.39 11.54
CA MET A 1 -9.83 2.22 11.15
C MET A 1 -9.04 1.31 12.08
N LYS A 2 -9.10 1.51 13.40
CA LYS A 2 -8.39 0.63 14.34
C LYS A 2 -8.79 -0.85 14.23
N ALA A 3 -10.08 -1.12 14.04
CA ALA A 3 -10.59 -2.48 13.87
C ALA A 3 -10.05 -3.11 12.57
N SER A 4 -9.96 -2.34 11.49
CA SER A 4 -9.42 -2.82 10.21
C SER A 4 -7.93 -3.15 10.32
N ILE A 5 -7.17 -2.32 11.02
CA ILE A 5 -5.74 -2.55 11.24
C ILE A 5 -5.53 -3.81 12.08
N ALA A 6 -6.30 -3.99 13.16
CA ALA A 6 -6.23 -5.18 14.00
C ALA A 6 -6.56 -6.45 13.21
N THR A 7 -7.60 -6.42 12.37
CA THR A 7 -7.97 -7.53 11.50
C THR A 7 -6.84 -7.86 10.51
N ALA A 8 -6.23 -6.84 9.90
CA ALA A 8 -5.13 -7.03 8.98
C ALA A 8 -3.91 -7.69 9.68
N HIS A 9 -3.57 -7.24 10.88
CA HIS A 9 -2.50 -7.85 11.66
C HIS A 9 -2.77 -9.31 11.97
N GLU A 10 -3.98 -9.62 12.38
CA GLU A 10 -4.39 -10.99 12.69
C GLU A 10 -4.31 -11.89 11.47
N LEU A 11 -4.90 -11.48 10.35
CA LEU A 11 -4.92 -12.27 9.12
C LEU A 11 -3.52 -12.45 8.53
N LEU A 12 -2.75 -11.37 8.41
CA LEU A 12 -1.42 -11.41 7.81
C LEU A 12 -0.44 -12.18 8.70
N GLY A 13 -0.57 -12.04 10.02
CA GLY A 13 0.27 -12.78 10.96
C GLY A 13 0.03 -14.28 10.94
N GLY A 14 -1.13 -14.73 10.45
CA GLY A 14 -1.48 -16.13 10.31
C GLY A 14 -0.98 -16.78 9.02
N PHE A 15 -0.44 -16.01 8.07
CA PHE A 15 0.08 -16.55 6.81
C PHE A 15 1.53 -16.99 6.97
N ASP A 16 1.82 -18.24 6.60
CA ASP A 16 3.17 -18.75 6.43
C ASP A 16 3.63 -18.55 4.98
N ASP A 17 4.85 -18.99 4.66
CA ASP A 17 5.40 -18.86 3.31
C ASP A 17 4.55 -19.62 2.27
N ALA A 18 4.07 -20.79 2.62
CA ALA A 18 3.22 -21.57 1.72
C ALA A 18 1.90 -20.83 1.42
N ALA A 19 1.28 -20.24 2.43
CA ALA A 19 0.06 -19.47 2.25
C ALA A 19 0.29 -18.22 1.40
N MET A 20 1.41 -17.53 1.60
CA MET A 20 1.76 -16.33 0.83
C MET A 20 2.07 -16.65 -0.64
N MET A 21 2.57 -17.83 -0.92
CA MET A 21 2.85 -18.29 -2.29
C MET A 21 1.64 -18.95 -2.96
N ALA A 22 0.58 -19.24 -2.22
CA ALA A 22 -0.64 -19.81 -2.77
C ALA A 22 -1.32 -18.80 -3.71
N THR A 23 -1.92 -19.31 -4.77
CA THR A 23 -2.59 -18.48 -5.78
C THR A 23 -3.83 -17.82 -5.19
N TRP A 24 -3.91 -16.51 -5.37
CA TRP A 24 -5.10 -15.72 -5.10
C TRP A 24 -5.76 -15.34 -6.43
N ARG A 25 -7.08 -15.40 -6.47
CA ARG A 25 -7.85 -15.11 -7.69
C ARG A 25 -8.85 -14.00 -7.43
N MET A 26 -8.90 -13.05 -8.36
CA MET A 26 -9.95 -12.04 -8.37
C MET A 26 -11.01 -12.47 -9.37
N MET A 27 -12.24 -12.60 -8.89
CA MET A 27 -13.36 -13.04 -9.69
C MET A 27 -14.40 -11.94 -9.81
N ALA A 28 -15.05 -11.84 -10.95
CA ALA A 28 -16.19 -10.95 -11.16
C ALA A 28 -17.22 -11.65 -12.01
N GLY A 29 -18.42 -11.86 -11.45
CA GLY A 29 -19.51 -12.53 -12.16
C GLY A 29 -19.17 -13.92 -12.67
N GLY A 30 -18.38 -14.68 -11.93
CA GLY A 30 -17.93 -16.02 -12.32
C GLY A 30 -16.74 -16.02 -13.27
N ASN A 31 -16.26 -14.86 -13.72
CA ASN A 31 -15.08 -14.74 -14.60
C ASN A 31 -13.84 -14.38 -13.76
N GLU A 32 -12.74 -15.07 -14.05
CA GLU A 32 -11.45 -14.74 -13.42
C GLU A 32 -10.85 -13.53 -14.11
N ILE A 33 -10.64 -12.45 -13.33
CA ILE A 33 -10.02 -11.21 -13.82
C ILE A 33 -8.51 -11.32 -13.76
N MET A 34 -7.98 -11.82 -12.63
CA MET A 34 -6.55 -12.02 -12.45
C MET A 34 -6.31 -13.12 -11.42
N ALA A 35 -5.15 -13.76 -11.54
CA ALA A 35 -4.67 -14.74 -10.58
C ALA A 35 -3.19 -14.50 -10.34
N MET A 36 -2.77 -14.58 -9.09
CA MET A 36 -1.39 -14.37 -8.70
C MET A 36 -1.12 -14.96 -7.32
N PRO A 37 0.12 -15.23 -6.94
CA PRO A 37 0.45 -15.57 -5.57
C PRO A 37 0.02 -14.44 -4.62
N ARG A 38 -0.38 -14.77 -3.39
CA ARG A 38 -0.76 -13.75 -2.40
C ARG A 38 0.33 -12.73 -2.14
N ALA A 39 1.60 -13.16 -2.13
CA ALA A 39 2.72 -12.24 -1.96
C ALA A 39 2.75 -11.17 -3.07
N THR A 40 2.51 -11.57 -4.31
CA THR A 40 2.45 -10.65 -5.44
C THR A 40 1.26 -9.70 -5.31
N PHE A 41 0.09 -10.21 -4.92
CA PHE A 41 -1.09 -9.39 -4.66
C PHE A 41 -0.82 -8.35 -3.57
N ALA A 42 -0.22 -8.78 -2.45
CA ALA A 42 0.09 -7.89 -1.34
C ALA A 42 1.02 -6.75 -1.80
N ARG A 43 2.03 -7.06 -2.59
CA ARG A 43 2.96 -6.03 -3.10
C ARG A 43 2.32 -5.13 -4.14
N MET A 44 1.70 -5.70 -5.18
CA MET A 44 1.20 -4.92 -6.32
C MET A 44 -0.08 -4.15 -5.99
N ILE A 45 -1.06 -4.84 -5.41
CA ILE A 45 -2.39 -4.27 -5.22
C ILE A 45 -2.49 -3.53 -3.89
N MET A 46 -2.01 -4.14 -2.81
CA MET A 46 -2.12 -3.49 -1.50
C MET A 46 -1.08 -2.38 -1.33
N LEU A 47 0.21 -2.70 -1.41
CA LEU A 47 1.26 -1.74 -1.09
C LEU A 47 1.50 -0.72 -2.21
N ASN A 48 1.73 -1.17 -3.42
CA ASN A 48 2.03 -0.24 -4.53
C ASN A 48 0.85 0.66 -4.86
N HIS A 49 -0.36 0.13 -4.77
CA HIS A 49 -1.57 0.91 -4.98
C HIS A 49 -1.75 1.98 -3.89
N TRP A 50 -1.46 1.63 -2.64
CA TRP A 50 -1.44 2.58 -1.54
C TRP A 50 -0.42 3.70 -1.79
N TYR A 51 0.79 3.35 -2.19
CA TYR A 51 1.84 4.33 -2.50
C TYR A 51 1.45 5.24 -3.66
N HIS A 52 0.77 4.71 -4.66
CA HIS A 52 0.23 5.47 -5.77
C HIS A 52 -0.72 6.58 -5.28
N HIS A 53 -1.70 6.22 -4.48
CA HIS A 53 -2.66 7.20 -3.95
C HIS A 53 -2.02 8.17 -2.95
N ARG A 54 -1.06 7.72 -2.16
CA ARG A 54 -0.29 8.60 -1.28
C ARG A 54 0.43 9.68 -2.08
N GLY A 55 1.05 9.32 -3.19
CA GLY A 55 1.69 10.29 -4.08
C GLY A 55 0.71 11.32 -4.61
N GLN A 56 -0.49 10.90 -5.03
CA GLN A 56 -1.54 11.80 -5.47
C GLN A 56 -1.97 12.76 -4.36
N LEU A 57 -2.16 12.26 -3.15
CA LEU A 57 -2.54 13.09 -2.00
C LEU A 57 -1.48 14.16 -1.71
N LEU A 58 -0.21 13.80 -1.78
CA LEU A 58 0.88 14.75 -1.53
C LEU A 58 0.84 15.92 -2.53
N VAL A 59 0.52 15.65 -3.80
CA VAL A 59 0.36 16.70 -4.80
C VAL A 59 -0.79 17.64 -4.44
N TYR A 60 -1.95 17.10 -4.06
CA TYR A 60 -3.10 17.93 -3.66
C TYR A 60 -2.78 18.78 -2.43
N LEU A 61 -2.11 18.21 -1.44
CA LEU A 61 -1.71 18.95 -0.24
C LEU A 61 -0.75 20.10 -0.59
N ARG A 62 0.20 19.88 -1.48
CA ARG A 62 1.11 20.93 -1.95
C ARG A 62 0.36 22.05 -2.66
N MET A 63 -0.65 21.72 -3.46
CA MET A 63 -1.48 22.71 -4.13
C MET A 63 -2.24 23.62 -3.16
N HIS A 64 -2.47 23.17 -1.94
CA HIS A 64 -3.11 23.93 -0.86
C HIS A 64 -2.11 24.51 0.14
N ASP A 65 -0.82 24.55 -0.21
CA ASP A 65 0.25 25.08 0.63
C ASP A 65 0.39 24.40 1.99
N VAL A 66 0.01 23.12 2.06
CA VAL A 66 0.20 22.33 3.27
C VAL A 66 1.65 21.84 3.31
N PRO A 67 2.40 22.08 4.42
CA PRO A 67 3.75 21.56 4.56
C PRO A 67 3.79 20.03 4.43
N LEU A 68 4.75 19.51 3.68
CA LEU A 68 4.86 18.09 3.39
C LEU A 68 6.05 17.46 4.11
N PRO A 69 5.87 16.28 4.71
CA PRO A 69 6.98 15.53 5.29
C PRO A 69 7.88 14.96 4.21
N SER A 70 9.09 14.60 4.60
CA SER A 70 9.97 13.80 3.75
C SER A 70 9.44 12.37 3.70
N VAL A 71 9.13 11.89 2.49
CA VAL A 71 8.67 10.51 2.28
C VAL A 71 9.78 9.69 1.65
N TYR A 72 10.28 10.11 0.48
CA TYR A 72 11.40 9.46 -0.21
C TYR A 72 12.63 10.33 -0.31
N GLY A 73 12.54 11.59 0.06
CA GLY A 73 13.63 12.52 -0.05
C GLY A 73 13.20 13.90 0.41
N PRO A 74 14.03 14.91 0.20
CA PRO A 74 13.70 16.26 0.63
C PRO A 74 12.43 16.81 -0.01
N THR A 75 11.69 17.59 0.77
CA THR A 75 10.61 18.44 0.25
C THR A 75 11.02 19.91 0.44
N ALA A 76 10.19 20.83 0.00
CA ALA A 76 10.41 22.26 0.26
C ALA A 76 10.38 22.58 1.76
N ASP A 77 9.75 21.73 2.57
CA ASP A 77 9.51 21.95 3.98
C ASP A 77 10.41 21.13 4.89
N GLU A 78 10.94 20.01 4.39
CA GLU A 78 11.70 19.06 5.20
C GLU A 78 12.82 18.42 4.39
N ASN A 79 14.03 18.48 4.92
CA ASN A 79 15.20 17.84 4.32
C ASN A 79 15.87 16.91 5.34
N PRO A 80 15.65 15.59 5.25
CA PRO A 80 16.26 14.64 6.18
C PRO A 80 17.77 14.50 6.03
N PHE A 81 18.35 15.03 4.94
CA PHE A 81 19.77 14.94 4.67
C PHE A 81 20.53 16.21 5.10
N ALA A 82 19.82 17.26 5.50
CA ALA A 82 20.45 18.47 6.02
C ALA A 82 20.98 18.24 7.45
N PRO A 83 22.17 18.80 7.78
CA PRO A 83 22.70 18.72 9.14
C PRO A 83 21.83 19.49 10.16
#